data_8729f4f0972cf8572c23bad0c7995bf9
#
_entry.id   8729f4f0972cf8572c23bad0c7995bf9
#
_cell.length_a   1.000
_cell.length_b   1.000
_cell.length_c   1.000
_cell.angle_alpha   90.00
_cell.angle_beta   90.00
_cell.angle_gamma   90.00
#
_symmetry.space_group_name_H-M   'P 1'
#
loop_
_entity.id
_entity.type
_entity.pdbx_description
1 polymer ?
#
loop_
_entity_poly.entity_id
_entity_poly.type
_entity_poly.pdbx_seq_one_letter_code
_entity_poly.pdbx_strand_id
1 'polypeptide(L)'
;MRFTVSTKPFSDGLNLAIVNSNVSKFSQKSNIAQVSVSNKQLVVNLECDNVKTEIRFQGGLDGDLSDKIATVSCLVLKQLVSTFDSAVTTVEFDENGLILYSGKSKFVVPDIIKNTDMELNKPRYNVGGSDIRPIDKASWKFIDDHQMFAISMSFVNPIYTRCWIGDTTDVLVGDMDNSIFAHSNKGTLGETCLLRSDIINMFVSLPEDATLSKIGDAYLVHTKNDCYEMYSEVVPEHEDDPNLGSYNADIIMDMMKTDMDKAVKINTSSILKTLNQSDLLSTEDKSAKAVFISVESNVLTVSDDNVDCKVDVEGSSGISYNIKMKASNFKSAISNIDSESVFIAPVTNGETDEIVGLILWTDNMSILVAGADQ
;
A
#
# COMPACT_ATOMS: atom_id res chain seq x y z
N MET A 1 -6.61 23.76 -33.69
CA MET A 1 -7.63 23.10 -32.85
C MET A 1 -7.06 22.97 -31.46
N ARG A 2 -7.78 23.46 -30.45
CA ARG A 2 -7.22 23.66 -29.09
C ARG A 2 -8.20 23.22 -28.03
N PHE A 3 -7.68 22.61 -26.97
CA PHE A 3 -8.43 22.33 -25.75
C PHE A 3 -7.89 23.17 -24.61
N THR A 4 -8.76 23.81 -23.87
CA THR A 4 -8.39 24.73 -22.80
C THR A 4 -8.87 24.20 -21.46
N VAL A 5 -7.97 24.05 -20.48
CA VAL A 5 -8.23 23.50 -19.17
C VAL A 5 -7.66 24.40 -18.08
N SER A 6 -8.27 24.42 -16.90
CA SER A 6 -7.72 25.11 -15.73
C SER A 6 -6.42 24.44 -15.30
N THR A 7 -5.32 25.21 -15.17
CA THR A 7 -3.97 24.67 -14.96
C THR A 7 -3.83 23.89 -13.66
N LYS A 8 -4.31 24.46 -12.54
CA LYS A 8 -4.18 23.82 -11.23
C LYS A 8 -4.94 22.48 -11.17
N PRO A 9 -6.24 22.39 -11.51
CA PRO A 9 -6.93 21.11 -11.58
C PRO A 9 -6.31 20.12 -12.55
N PHE A 10 -5.73 20.58 -13.66
CA PHE A 10 -5.03 19.71 -14.61
C PHE A 10 -3.76 19.11 -13.98
N SER A 11 -2.96 19.92 -13.28
CA SER A 11 -1.79 19.45 -12.54
C SER A 11 -2.16 18.50 -11.41
N ASP A 12 -3.17 18.85 -10.60
CA ASP A 12 -3.63 18.03 -9.47
C ASP A 12 -4.17 16.68 -9.94
N GLY A 13 -5.00 16.67 -10.98
CA GLY A 13 -5.54 15.46 -11.58
C GLY A 13 -4.48 14.55 -12.20
N LEU A 14 -3.50 15.12 -12.93
CA LEU A 14 -2.36 14.34 -13.45
C LEU A 14 -1.53 13.73 -12.32
N ASN A 15 -1.31 14.48 -11.24
CA ASN A 15 -0.59 13.97 -10.08
C ASN A 15 -1.33 12.79 -9.43
N LEU A 16 -2.64 12.92 -9.22
CA LEU A 16 -3.47 11.86 -8.67
C LEU A 16 -3.48 10.62 -9.57
N ALA A 17 -3.63 10.79 -10.89
CA ALA A 17 -3.60 9.70 -11.86
C ALA A 17 -2.26 8.95 -11.86
N ILE A 18 -1.14 9.69 -11.74
CA ILE A 18 0.21 9.11 -11.67
C ILE A 18 0.42 8.32 -10.38
N VAL A 19 -0.04 8.84 -9.24
CA VAL A 19 0.02 8.12 -7.96
C VAL A 19 -0.82 6.86 -8.02
N ASN A 20 -2.05 6.96 -8.51
CA ASN A 20 -2.94 5.82 -8.61
C ASN A 20 -2.44 4.72 -9.58
N SER A 21 -1.73 5.09 -10.62
CA SER A 21 -1.16 4.15 -11.58
C SER A 21 0.25 3.69 -11.22
N ASN A 22 0.77 4.08 -10.04
CA ASN A 22 2.15 3.79 -9.62
C ASN A 22 3.21 4.01 -10.71
N VAL A 23 3.09 5.11 -11.45
CA VAL A 23 3.99 5.41 -12.54
C VAL A 23 5.42 5.63 -12.04
N SER A 24 6.33 4.77 -12.45
CA SER A 24 7.74 4.79 -12.06
C SER A 24 8.63 5.38 -13.14
N LYS A 25 9.67 6.12 -12.71
CA LYS A 25 10.73 6.59 -13.61
C LYS A 25 11.56 5.45 -14.23
N PHE A 26 11.54 4.29 -13.59
CA PHE A 26 12.35 3.13 -13.98
C PHE A 26 11.66 2.19 -14.97
N SER A 27 10.35 2.32 -15.16
CA SER A 27 9.60 1.53 -16.14
C SER A 27 9.19 2.40 -17.33
N GLN A 28 9.69 2.07 -18.54
CA GLN A 28 9.30 2.79 -19.75
C GLN A 28 7.79 2.61 -20.06
N LYS A 29 7.23 1.43 -19.78
CA LYS A 29 5.82 1.13 -20.03
C LYS A 29 4.90 1.93 -19.11
N SER A 30 5.25 2.06 -17.82
CA SER A 30 4.43 2.77 -16.84
C SER A 30 4.54 4.30 -16.92
N ASN A 31 5.45 4.83 -17.74
CA ASN A 31 5.64 6.28 -17.91
C ASN A 31 4.92 6.83 -19.14
N ILE A 32 4.06 6.06 -19.77
CA ILE A 32 3.37 6.47 -21.00
C ILE A 32 1.94 6.89 -20.68
N ALA A 33 1.59 8.11 -21.07
CA ALA A 33 0.23 8.62 -21.07
C ALA A 33 -0.29 8.74 -22.48
N GLN A 34 -1.45 8.20 -22.75
CA GLN A 34 -2.19 8.45 -23.97
C GLN A 34 -3.16 9.61 -23.75
N VAL A 35 -2.97 10.70 -24.44
CA VAL A 35 -3.78 11.91 -24.35
C VAL A 35 -4.65 12.04 -25.58
N SER A 36 -5.95 12.26 -25.40
CA SER A 36 -6.91 12.40 -26.48
C SER A 36 -8.02 13.39 -26.10
N VAL A 37 -8.88 13.73 -27.03
CA VAL A 37 -10.12 14.47 -26.75
C VAL A 37 -11.30 13.60 -27.15
N SER A 38 -12.22 13.37 -26.21
CA SER A 38 -13.44 12.60 -26.41
C SER A 38 -14.60 13.26 -25.65
N ASN A 39 -15.77 13.30 -26.27
CA ASN A 39 -16.98 13.88 -25.67
C ASN A 39 -16.76 15.31 -25.11
N LYS A 40 -15.96 16.12 -25.81
CA LYS A 40 -15.58 17.48 -25.37
C LYS A 40 -14.76 17.52 -24.06
N GLN A 41 -14.13 16.45 -23.68
CA GLN A 41 -13.23 16.35 -22.52
C GLN A 41 -11.82 15.98 -22.99
N LEU A 42 -10.81 16.50 -22.33
CA LEU A 42 -9.44 16.03 -22.47
C LEU A 42 -9.27 14.78 -21.63
N VAL A 43 -8.95 13.67 -22.27
CA VAL A 43 -8.83 12.35 -21.64
C VAL A 43 -7.37 11.96 -21.60
N VAL A 44 -6.90 11.54 -20.43
CA VAL A 44 -5.55 10.99 -20.24
C VAL A 44 -5.68 9.57 -19.69
N ASN A 45 -5.15 8.62 -20.42
CA ASN A 45 -5.11 7.20 -20.03
C ASN A 45 -3.70 6.81 -19.62
N LEU A 46 -3.59 6.14 -18.47
CA LEU A 46 -2.37 5.55 -17.94
C LEU A 46 -2.61 4.07 -17.70
N GLU A 47 -1.62 3.25 -17.99
CA GLU A 47 -1.67 1.82 -17.72
C GLU A 47 -0.35 1.37 -17.09
N CYS A 48 -0.44 0.73 -15.94
CA CYS A 48 0.71 0.18 -15.24
C CYS A 48 0.31 -1.12 -14.55
N ASP A 49 0.91 -2.23 -14.96
CA ASP A 49 0.66 -3.56 -14.41
C ASP A 49 -0.85 -3.85 -14.24
N ASN A 50 -1.32 -3.95 -12.99
CA ASN A 50 -2.69 -4.31 -12.64
C ASN A 50 -3.62 -3.08 -12.46
N VAL A 51 -3.14 -1.87 -12.78
CA VAL A 51 -3.93 -0.65 -12.63
C VAL A 51 -4.03 0.10 -13.95
N LYS A 52 -5.27 0.38 -14.37
CA LYS A 52 -5.57 1.22 -15.54
C LYS A 52 -6.31 2.45 -15.07
N THR A 53 -5.75 3.62 -15.31
CA THR A 53 -6.37 4.89 -14.90
C THR A 53 -6.76 5.72 -16.11
N GLU A 54 -8.00 6.18 -16.13
CA GLU A 54 -8.54 7.16 -17.08
C GLU A 54 -8.95 8.41 -16.31
N ILE A 55 -8.44 9.56 -16.71
CA ILE A 55 -8.86 10.86 -16.16
C ILE A 55 -9.39 11.76 -17.27
N ARG A 56 -10.55 12.36 -17.04
CA ARG A 56 -11.27 13.23 -17.97
C ARG A 56 -11.33 14.63 -17.40
N PHE A 57 -10.70 15.59 -18.07
CA PHE A 57 -10.71 16.98 -17.65
C PHE A 57 -11.82 17.76 -18.36
N GLN A 58 -12.55 18.57 -17.59
CA GLN A 58 -13.50 19.52 -18.11
C GLN A 58 -12.76 20.74 -18.68
N GLY A 59 -13.25 21.28 -19.81
CA GLY A 59 -12.60 22.43 -20.43
C GLY A 59 -13.34 22.97 -21.66
N GLY A 60 -12.72 23.93 -22.30
CA GLY A 60 -13.22 24.52 -23.54
C GLY A 60 -12.57 23.87 -24.77
N LEU A 61 -13.36 23.44 -25.73
CA LEU A 61 -12.91 22.89 -26.99
C LEU A 61 -13.13 23.90 -28.12
N ASP A 62 -12.05 24.24 -28.86
CA ASP A 62 -12.08 25.05 -30.08
C ASP A 62 -11.67 24.19 -31.28
N GLY A 63 -12.65 23.85 -32.11
CA GLY A 63 -12.49 22.96 -33.26
C GLY A 63 -12.79 21.50 -32.96
N ASP A 64 -12.56 20.62 -33.93
CA ASP A 64 -12.75 19.18 -33.82
C ASP A 64 -11.41 18.45 -33.59
N LEU A 65 -11.30 17.79 -32.43
CA LEU A 65 -10.12 17.01 -32.02
C LEU A 65 -10.44 15.54 -31.81
N SER A 66 -11.61 15.06 -32.27
CA SER A 66 -12.15 13.74 -31.93
C SER A 66 -11.25 12.55 -32.32
N ASP A 67 -10.36 12.72 -33.30
CA ASP A 67 -9.49 11.65 -33.79
C ASP A 67 -8.00 11.88 -33.49
N LYS A 68 -7.70 12.85 -32.64
CA LYS A 68 -6.31 13.16 -32.29
C LYS A 68 -5.90 12.47 -31.00
N ILE A 69 -4.74 11.81 -31.07
CA ILE A 69 -4.09 11.15 -29.95
C ILE A 69 -2.63 11.55 -29.93
N ALA A 70 -2.11 11.73 -28.73
CA ALA A 70 -0.68 11.85 -28.51
C ALA A 70 -0.26 10.88 -27.38
N THR A 71 0.90 10.27 -27.52
CA THR A 71 1.47 9.33 -26.57
C THR A 71 2.74 9.93 -25.97
N VAL A 72 2.65 10.42 -24.76
CA VAL A 72 3.68 11.23 -24.14
C VAL A 72 4.15 10.67 -22.80
N SER A 73 5.32 11.12 -22.31
CA SER A 73 5.73 10.82 -20.94
C SER A 73 4.80 11.52 -19.95
N CYS A 74 4.08 10.76 -19.13
CA CYS A 74 3.19 11.32 -18.12
C CYS A 74 3.96 12.08 -17.03
N LEU A 75 5.17 11.65 -16.68
CA LEU A 75 6.03 12.36 -15.72
C LEU A 75 6.51 13.70 -16.27
N VAL A 76 6.91 13.74 -17.56
CA VAL A 76 7.29 15.00 -18.23
C VAL A 76 6.08 15.93 -18.32
N LEU A 77 4.93 15.41 -18.75
CA LEU A 77 3.69 16.16 -18.83
C LEU A 77 3.32 16.78 -17.46
N LYS A 78 3.30 15.98 -16.41
CA LYS A 78 3.03 16.42 -15.03
C LYS A 78 4.03 17.50 -14.57
N GLN A 79 5.34 17.20 -14.70
CA GLN A 79 6.38 18.14 -14.26
C GLN A 79 6.27 19.48 -14.98
N LEU A 80 6.02 19.45 -16.29
CA LEU A 80 5.86 20.66 -17.07
C LEU A 80 4.64 21.48 -16.63
N VAL A 81 3.46 20.82 -16.54
CA VAL A 81 2.22 21.50 -16.14
C VAL A 81 2.32 22.07 -14.72
N SER A 82 3.03 21.40 -13.81
CA SER A 82 3.23 21.89 -12.44
C SER A 82 4.08 23.18 -12.34
N THR A 83 4.81 23.55 -13.39
CA THR A 83 5.60 24.78 -13.47
C THR A 83 4.85 25.96 -14.08
N PHE A 84 3.60 25.77 -14.51
CA PHE A 84 2.84 26.82 -15.19
C PHE A 84 2.20 27.79 -14.20
N ASP A 85 2.48 29.09 -14.37
CA ASP A 85 1.92 30.17 -13.57
C ASP A 85 0.57 30.68 -14.11
N SER A 86 0.23 30.36 -15.36
CA SER A 86 -1.04 30.76 -15.96
C SER A 86 -2.21 30.01 -15.32
N ALA A 87 -3.32 30.68 -15.07
CA ALA A 87 -4.56 30.07 -14.59
C ALA A 87 -5.13 29.01 -15.56
N VAL A 88 -4.74 29.10 -16.84
CA VAL A 88 -5.27 28.28 -17.92
C VAL A 88 -4.12 27.72 -18.75
N THR A 89 -4.22 26.42 -19.08
CA THR A 89 -3.36 25.71 -20.00
C THR A 89 -4.14 25.39 -21.27
N THR A 90 -3.57 25.67 -22.42
CA THR A 90 -4.12 25.28 -23.72
C THR A 90 -3.32 24.12 -24.28
N VAL A 91 -4.01 23.05 -24.67
CA VAL A 91 -3.47 21.83 -25.27
C VAL A 91 -3.80 21.83 -26.78
N GLU A 92 -2.78 21.64 -27.60
CA GLU A 92 -2.91 21.50 -29.03
C GLU A 92 -2.21 20.19 -29.48
N PHE A 93 -2.79 19.46 -30.40
CA PHE A 93 -2.20 18.23 -30.93
C PHE A 93 -1.46 18.55 -32.23
N ASP A 94 -0.22 18.16 -32.31
CA ASP A 94 0.66 18.30 -33.47
C ASP A 94 1.06 16.91 -34.03
N GLU A 95 1.69 16.88 -35.16
CA GLU A 95 2.21 15.65 -35.81
C GLU A 95 3.31 14.96 -34.97
N ASN A 96 3.95 15.69 -34.08
CA ASN A 96 5.07 15.25 -33.25
C ASN A 96 4.77 15.15 -31.76
N GLY A 97 3.50 15.28 -31.34
CA GLY A 97 3.09 15.18 -29.93
C GLY A 97 2.13 16.28 -29.47
N LEU A 98 2.27 16.70 -28.24
CA LEU A 98 1.45 17.75 -27.65
C LEU A 98 2.19 19.08 -27.64
N ILE A 99 1.46 20.15 -27.92
CA ILE A 99 1.89 21.52 -27.68
C ILE A 99 1.06 22.07 -26.54
N LEU A 100 1.74 22.53 -25.48
CA LEU A 100 1.12 23.16 -24.34
C LEU A 100 1.43 24.65 -24.35
N TYR A 101 0.40 25.46 -24.10
CA TYR A 101 0.56 26.91 -23.92
C TYR A 101 0.21 27.30 -22.49
N SER A 102 1.11 28.07 -21.87
CA SER A 102 0.89 28.72 -20.56
C SER A 102 1.19 30.21 -20.72
N GLY A 103 0.15 31.04 -20.72
CA GLY A 103 0.27 32.45 -21.04
C GLY A 103 0.82 32.68 -22.46
N LYS A 104 2.00 33.30 -22.55
CA LYS A 104 2.70 33.51 -23.84
C LYS A 104 3.70 32.43 -24.21
N SER A 105 3.95 31.50 -23.30
CA SER A 105 4.96 30.45 -23.48
C SER A 105 4.36 29.24 -24.20
N LYS A 106 5.18 28.66 -25.08
CA LYS A 106 4.86 27.45 -25.86
C LYS A 106 5.85 26.34 -25.50
N PHE A 107 5.34 25.16 -25.19
CA PHE A 107 6.14 23.98 -24.85
C PHE A 107 5.71 22.83 -25.75
N VAL A 108 6.67 22.07 -26.24
CA VAL A 108 6.43 20.86 -27.04
C VAL A 108 6.76 19.65 -26.20
N VAL A 109 5.78 18.77 -26.01
CA VAL A 109 5.96 17.46 -25.38
C VAL A 109 5.95 16.42 -26.51
N PRO A 110 7.11 15.83 -26.83
CA PRO A 110 7.21 14.95 -27.99
C PRO A 110 6.47 13.64 -27.75
N ASP A 111 5.93 13.08 -28.83
CA ASP A 111 5.45 11.69 -28.84
C ASP A 111 6.59 10.73 -28.57
N ILE A 112 6.38 9.82 -27.64
CA ILE A 112 7.34 8.75 -27.31
C ILE A 112 7.22 7.61 -28.35
N ILE A 113 6.01 7.34 -28.80
CA ILE A 113 5.70 6.26 -29.74
C ILE A 113 5.02 6.89 -30.95
N LYS A 114 5.68 6.86 -32.11
CA LYS A 114 5.00 7.21 -33.35
C LYS A 114 4.04 6.09 -33.72
N ASN A 115 2.75 6.35 -33.50
CA ASN A 115 1.76 5.29 -33.54
C ASN A 115 0.99 5.22 -34.85
N THR A 116 1.11 4.06 -35.48
CA THR A 116 0.13 3.58 -36.46
C THR A 116 -0.77 2.45 -35.91
N ASP A 117 -0.44 1.87 -34.74
CA ASP A 117 -1.01 0.60 -34.30
C ASP A 117 -1.61 0.58 -32.84
N MET A 118 -1.69 1.71 -32.17
CA MET A 118 -2.40 1.74 -30.88
C MET A 118 -3.90 1.91 -31.11
N GLU A 119 -4.68 0.92 -30.69
CA GLU A 119 -6.13 1.09 -30.60
C GLU A 119 -6.45 2.31 -29.73
N LEU A 120 -7.31 3.19 -30.28
CA LEU A 120 -7.90 4.31 -29.53
C LEU A 120 -8.55 3.76 -28.25
N ASN A 121 -7.94 4.01 -27.12
CA ASN A 121 -8.58 3.78 -25.83
C ASN A 121 -9.77 4.74 -25.71
N LYS A 122 -10.92 4.32 -26.22
CA LYS A 122 -12.18 5.04 -26.00
C LYS A 122 -12.44 5.10 -24.51
N PRO A 123 -13.11 6.15 -24.02
CA PRO A 123 -13.55 6.20 -22.61
C PRO A 123 -14.23 4.89 -22.25
N ARG A 124 -13.65 4.14 -21.32
CA ARG A 124 -14.01 2.73 -21.08
C ARG A 124 -15.03 2.61 -19.96
N TYR A 125 -15.06 3.61 -19.07
CA TYR A 125 -15.75 3.47 -17.81
C TYR A 125 -16.97 4.37 -17.76
N ASN A 126 -18.09 3.77 -17.35
CA ASN A 126 -19.28 4.48 -16.90
C ASN A 126 -19.59 4.00 -15.49
N VAL A 127 -19.87 4.93 -14.58
CA VAL A 127 -20.40 4.58 -13.26
C VAL A 127 -21.83 4.07 -13.44
N GLY A 128 -21.97 2.80 -13.61
CA GLY A 128 -23.25 2.13 -13.81
C GLY A 128 -23.19 0.73 -13.19
N GLY A 129 -23.31 0.64 -11.88
CA GLY A 129 -23.37 -0.63 -11.16
C GLY A 129 -24.19 -0.48 -9.88
N SER A 130 -24.78 -1.58 -9.42
CA SER A 130 -25.63 -1.62 -8.23
C SER A 130 -24.87 -1.55 -6.91
N ASP A 131 -23.53 -1.71 -6.91
CA ASP A 131 -22.71 -1.90 -5.70
C ASP A 131 -21.66 -0.80 -5.50
N ILE A 132 -22.04 0.46 -5.77
CA ILE A 132 -21.16 1.60 -5.51
C ILE A 132 -21.14 1.86 -4.01
N ARG A 133 -19.95 1.81 -3.41
CA ARG A 133 -19.73 2.08 -1.98
C ARG A 133 -18.62 3.10 -1.78
N PRO A 134 -18.64 3.88 -0.68
CA PRO A 134 -17.51 4.74 -0.32
C PRO A 134 -16.29 3.88 0.01
N ILE A 135 -15.10 4.41 -0.22
CA ILE A 135 -13.86 3.78 0.19
C ILE A 135 -13.61 4.11 1.67
N ASP A 136 -13.43 3.09 2.48
CA ASP A 136 -13.07 3.26 3.90
C ASP A 136 -11.58 3.59 4.02
N LYS A 137 -11.24 4.85 3.82
CA LYS A 137 -9.87 5.35 3.92
C LYS A 137 -9.24 5.15 5.29
N ALA A 138 -10.04 5.19 6.36
CA ALA A 138 -9.52 5.00 7.72
C ALA A 138 -8.95 3.59 7.89
N SER A 139 -9.64 2.58 7.38
CA SER A 139 -9.16 1.20 7.39
C SER A 139 -7.92 1.02 6.51
N TRP A 140 -7.91 1.56 5.29
CA TRP A 140 -6.72 1.48 4.41
C TRP A 140 -5.51 2.20 5.00
N LYS A 141 -5.74 3.37 5.60
CA LYS A 141 -4.67 4.09 6.31
C LYS A 141 -4.15 3.31 7.51
N PHE A 142 -5.01 2.65 8.27
CA PHE A 142 -4.59 1.78 9.38
C PHE A 142 -3.69 0.64 8.88
N ILE A 143 -4.07 -0.02 7.78
CA ILE A 143 -3.27 -1.09 7.17
C ILE A 143 -1.90 -0.54 6.74
N ASP A 144 -1.86 0.61 6.06
CA ASP A 144 -0.63 1.24 5.61
C ASP A 144 0.28 1.64 6.78
N ASP A 145 -0.28 2.33 7.78
CA ASP A 145 0.48 2.86 8.91
C ASP A 145 0.99 1.74 9.86
N HIS A 146 0.22 0.64 10.04
CA HIS A 146 0.44 -0.32 11.13
C HIS A 146 0.72 -1.76 10.69
N GLN A 147 0.45 -2.14 9.45
CA GLN A 147 0.66 -3.51 8.97
C GLN A 147 1.70 -3.63 7.86
N MET A 148 1.83 -2.61 6.99
CA MET A 148 2.72 -2.69 5.82
C MET A 148 4.21 -2.82 6.16
N PHE A 149 4.62 -2.58 7.40
CA PHE A 149 5.97 -2.85 7.87
C PHE A 149 6.35 -4.34 7.79
N ALA A 150 5.35 -5.24 7.84
CA ALA A 150 5.54 -6.68 7.80
C ALA A 150 5.62 -7.23 6.37
N ILE A 151 5.39 -6.41 5.33
CA ILE A 151 5.44 -6.88 3.94
C ILE A 151 6.85 -7.29 3.52
N SER A 152 6.96 -8.40 2.79
CA SER A 152 8.25 -8.85 2.28
C SER A 152 8.76 -7.93 1.17
N MET A 153 10.04 -7.61 1.22
CA MET A 153 10.75 -6.96 0.13
C MET A 153 11.52 -7.97 -0.74
N SER A 154 11.43 -9.25 -0.41
CA SER A 154 12.11 -10.34 -1.11
C SER A 154 11.27 -10.85 -2.29
N PHE A 155 11.93 -11.07 -3.43
CA PHE A 155 11.30 -11.72 -4.58
C PHE A 155 11.42 -13.25 -4.56
N VAL A 156 12.01 -13.84 -3.51
CA VAL A 156 12.13 -15.29 -3.36
C VAL A 156 10.77 -15.92 -3.16
N ASN A 157 9.93 -15.29 -2.31
CA ASN A 157 8.55 -15.69 -2.08
C ASN A 157 7.62 -14.53 -2.47
N PRO A 158 7.31 -14.35 -3.75
CA PRO A 158 6.63 -13.16 -4.26
C PRO A 158 5.23 -12.96 -3.65
N ILE A 159 4.57 -14.01 -3.16
CA ILE A 159 3.26 -13.90 -2.53
C ILE A 159 3.30 -13.00 -1.28
N TYR A 160 4.37 -13.00 -0.50
CA TYR A 160 4.52 -12.17 0.70
C TYR A 160 4.88 -10.71 0.41
N THR A 161 5.06 -10.35 -0.87
CA THR A 161 5.09 -8.94 -1.31
C THR A 161 3.68 -8.38 -1.51
N ARG A 162 2.65 -9.13 -1.12
CA ARG A 162 1.22 -8.78 -1.18
C ARG A 162 0.62 -8.74 0.21
N CYS A 163 -0.46 -8.00 0.31
CA CYS A 163 -1.36 -7.99 1.44
C CYS A 163 -2.52 -8.95 1.12
N TRP A 164 -2.74 -9.93 1.96
CA TRP A 164 -3.90 -10.82 1.85
C TRP A 164 -5.13 -10.16 2.46
N ILE A 165 -6.22 -10.14 1.72
CA ILE A 165 -7.53 -9.63 2.13
C ILE A 165 -8.48 -10.83 2.17
N GLY A 166 -9.17 -11.03 3.27
CA GLY A 166 -10.17 -12.07 3.42
C GLY A 166 -11.55 -11.67 2.89
N ASP A 167 -12.41 -12.63 2.77
CA ASP A 167 -13.82 -12.46 2.34
C ASP A 167 -14.68 -11.75 3.39
N THR A 168 -14.23 -11.71 4.62
CA THR A 168 -14.84 -10.97 5.74
C THR A 168 -14.20 -9.60 5.92
N THR A 169 -13.52 -9.39 7.05
CA THR A 169 -12.81 -8.14 7.36
C THR A 169 -11.33 -8.38 7.64
N ASP A 170 -10.87 -9.62 7.52
CA ASP A 170 -9.51 -9.98 7.87
C ASP A 170 -8.51 -9.46 6.84
N VAL A 171 -7.39 -8.94 7.33
CA VAL A 171 -6.23 -8.52 6.54
C VAL A 171 -4.98 -9.10 7.17
N LEU A 172 -4.18 -9.78 6.37
CA LEU A 172 -2.91 -10.35 6.79
C LEU A 172 -1.78 -9.84 5.89
N VAL A 173 -0.75 -9.31 6.52
CA VAL A 173 0.49 -8.87 5.87
C VAL A 173 1.65 -9.58 6.53
N GLY A 174 2.55 -10.16 5.77
CA GLY A 174 3.64 -10.90 6.39
C GLY A 174 4.83 -11.16 5.51
N ASP A 175 5.90 -11.58 6.15
CA ASP A 175 7.16 -11.98 5.53
C ASP A 175 7.64 -13.30 6.16
N MET A 176 7.56 -14.38 5.38
CA MET A 176 8.04 -15.70 5.84
C MET A 176 9.54 -15.71 6.09
N ASP A 177 10.33 -15.02 5.26
CA ASP A 177 11.78 -14.98 5.38
C ASP A 177 12.24 -14.23 6.65
N ASN A 178 11.47 -13.20 7.06
CA ASN A 178 11.69 -12.49 8.31
C ASN A 178 10.82 -13.02 9.45
N SER A 179 9.92 -13.96 9.16
CA SER A 179 9.07 -14.62 10.15
C SER A 179 8.28 -13.62 11.00
N ILE A 180 7.65 -12.64 10.33
CA ILE A 180 6.81 -11.62 10.95
C ILE A 180 5.50 -11.48 10.17
N PHE A 181 4.38 -11.47 10.88
CA PHE A 181 3.04 -11.33 10.32
C PHE A 181 2.21 -10.38 11.15
N ALA A 182 1.47 -9.50 10.48
CA ALA A 182 0.54 -8.56 11.09
C ALA A 182 -0.88 -8.80 10.56
N HIS A 183 -1.83 -8.98 11.46
CA HIS A 183 -3.24 -9.22 11.17
C HIS A 183 -4.12 -8.14 11.78
N SER A 184 -5.18 -7.74 11.09
CA SER A 184 -6.26 -6.90 11.61
C SER A 184 -7.61 -7.24 10.99
N ASN A 185 -8.70 -6.73 11.60
CA ASN A 185 -10.06 -6.82 11.08
C ASN A 185 -10.46 -5.51 10.38
N LYS A 186 -9.63 -5.05 9.43
CA LYS A 186 -9.83 -3.79 8.69
C LYS A 186 -10.05 -3.99 7.20
N GLY A 187 -10.20 -5.23 6.74
CA GLY A 187 -10.51 -5.56 5.35
C GLY A 187 -11.85 -5.02 4.89
N THR A 188 -11.91 -4.53 3.66
CA THR A 188 -13.08 -3.81 3.15
C THR A 188 -13.53 -4.25 1.75
N LEU A 189 -12.87 -5.23 1.13
CA LEU A 189 -13.22 -5.65 -0.24
C LEU A 189 -14.36 -6.67 -0.28
N GLY A 190 -14.51 -7.50 0.76
CA GLY A 190 -15.60 -8.48 0.86
C GLY A 190 -15.42 -9.71 -0.01
N GLU A 191 -14.17 -9.99 -0.42
CA GLU A 191 -13.74 -11.21 -1.09
C GLU A 191 -12.27 -11.49 -0.83
N THR A 192 -11.88 -12.74 -0.91
CA THR A 192 -10.48 -13.13 -0.75
C THR A 192 -9.67 -12.76 -1.98
N CYS A 193 -8.62 -11.96 -1.76
CA CYS A 193 -7.71 -11.55 -2.82
C CYS A 193 -6.37 -11.09 -2.27
N LEU A 194 -5.41 -10.90 -3.17
CA LEU A 194 -4.09 -10.37 -2.87
C LEU A 194 -3.94 -8.97 -3.46
N LEU A 195 -3.50 -8.02 -2.65
CA LEU A 195 -3.22 -6.66 -3.08
C LEU A 195 -1.74 -6.32 -2.92
N ARG A 196 -1.18 -5.70 -3.93
CA ARG A 196 0.16 -5.12 -3.86
C ARG A 196 0.17 -3.87 -2.97
N SER A 197 1.32 -3.57 -2.39
CA SER A 197 1.51 -2.39 -1.53
C SER A 197 1.16 -1.07 -2.21
N ASP A 198 1.42 -0.96 -3.52
CA ASP A 198 1.10 0.24 -4.29
C ASP A 198 -0.41 0.48 -4.43
N ILE A 199 -1.23 -0.58 -4.43
CA ILE A 199 -2.69 -0.47 -4.42
C ILE A 199 -3.18 0.02 -3.06
N ILE A 200 -2.59 -0.44 -1.96
CA ILE A 200 -2.89 0.08 -0.61
C ILE A 200 -2.58 1.58 -0.55
N ASN A 201 -1.39 1.99 -0.98
CA ASN A 201 -0.99 3.40 -1.06
C ASN A 201 -1.94 4.24 -1.94
N MET A 202 -2.42 3.66 -3.05
CA MET A 202 -3.42 4.29 -3.89
C MET A 202 -4.71 4.57 -3.09
N PHE A 203 -5.28 3.57 -2.40
CA PHE A 203 -6.50 3.75 -1.62
C PHE A 203 -6.35 4.83 -0.52
N VAL A 204 -5.18 4.90 0.13
CA VAL A 204 -4.88 5.93 1.14
C VAL A 204 -4.81 7.33 0.51
N SER A 205 -4.29 7.46 -0.70
CA SER A 205 -4.08 8.75 -1.37
C SER A 205 -5.32 9.33 -2.07
N LEU A 206 -6.40 8.55 -2.22
CA LEU A 206 -7.63 8.99 -2.87
C LEU A 206 -8.32 10.14 -2.12
N PRO A 207 -9.12 10.99 -2.80
CA PRO A 207 -10.02 11.92 -2.15
C PRO A 207 -11.05 11.23 -1.24
N GLU A 208 -11.60 11.98 -0.27
CA GLU A 208 -12.58 11.44 0.70
C GLU A 208 -13.91 10.99 0.08
N ASP A 209 -14.27 11.56 -1.06
CA ASP A 209 -15.48 11.25 -1.83
C ASP A 209 -15.29 10.13 -2.86
N ALA A 210 -14.12 9.50 -2.87
CA ALA A 210 -13.85 8.39 -3.75
C ALA A 210 -14.76 7.18 -3.44
N THR A 211 -15.23 6.54 -4.51
CA THR A 211 -16.09 5.36 -4.44
C THR A 211 -15.45 4.16 -5.10
N LEU A 212 -15.88 2.98 -4.66
CA LEU A 212 -15.46 1.68 -5.17
C LEU A 212 -16.67 0.93 -5.70
N SER A 213 -16.52 0.29 -6.85
CA SER A 213 -17.51 -0.65 -7.38
C SER A 213 -16.80 -1.87 -7.95
N LYS A 214 -17.47 -3.04 -7.95
CA LYS A 214 -16.94 -4.25 -8.57
C LYS A 214 -17.38 -4.35 -10.02
N ILE A 215 -16.45 -4.65 -10.94
CA ILE A 215 -16.70 -4.86 -12.36
C ILE A 215 -16.02 -6.16 -12.81
N GLY A 216 -16.80 -7.25 -12.91
CA GLY A 216 -16.19 -8.57 -13.17
C GLY A 216 -15.22 -8.97 -12.08
N ASP A 217 -13.97 -9.27 -12.45
CA ASP A 217 -12.90 -9.63 -11.51
C ASP A 217 -12.05 -8.41 -11.06
N ALA A 218 -12.46 -7.19 -11.46
CA ALA A 218 -11.75 -5.96 -11.13
C ALA A 218 -12.58 -5.06 -10.20
N TYR A 219 -11.88 -4.16 -9.53
CA TYR A 219 -12.48 -3.04 -8.81
C TYR A 219 -12.31 -1.75 -9.60
N LEU A 220 -13.37 -0.99 -9.73
CA LEU A 220 -13.35 0.34 -10.28
C LEU A 220 -13.40 1.38 -9.17
N VAL A 221 -12.32 2.11 -9.02
CA VAL A 221 -12.25 3.29 -8.17
C VAL A 221 -12.70 4.49 -8.99
N HIS A 222 -13.61 5.29 -8.44
CA HIS A 222 -14.11 6.49 -9.09
C HIS A 222 -14.02 7.69 -8.15
N THR A 223 -13.53 8.82 -8.66
CA THR A 223 -13.60 10.13 -8.01
C THR A 223 -13.95 11.20 -9.00
N LYS A 224 -14.65 12.24 -8.54
CA LYS A 224 -15.12 13.32 -9.38
C LYS A 224 -15.16 14.64 -8.63
N ASN A 225 -14.76 15.72 -9.30
CA ASN A 225 -15.01 17.09 -8.88
C ASN A 225 -15.48 17.95 -10.07
N ASP A 226 -15.63 19.25 -9.88
CA ASP A 226 -16.11 20.15 -10.94
C ASP A 226 -15.17 20.27 -12.13
N CYS A 227 -13.91 19.87 -12.01
CA CYS A 227 -12.86 20.07 -13.00
C CYS A 227 -12.42 18.79 -13.70
N TYR A 228 -12.53 17.66 -13.03
CA TYR A 228 -12.16 16.35 -13.60
C TYR A 228 -12.95 15.20 -12.98
N GLU A 229 -12.96 14.10 -13.70
CA GLU A 229 -13.50 12.81 -13.29
C GLU A 229 -12.46 11.73 -13.58
N MET A 230 -12.15 10.87 -12.61
CA MET A 230 -11.14 9.85 -12.72
C MET A 230 -11.69 8.48 -12.38
N TYR A 231 -11.26 7.51 -13.14
CA TYR A 231 -11.54 6.08 -12.98
C TYR A 231 -10.22 5.33 -12.91
N SER A 232 -10.07 4.47 -11.92
CA SER A 232 -8.94 3.53 -11.84
C SER A 232 -9.47 2.11 -11.71
N GLU A 233 -9.21 1.29 -12.71
CA GLU A 233 -9.48 -0.15 -12.67
C GLU A 233 -8.31 -0.84 -12.00
N VAL A 234 -8.60 -1.58 -10.95
CA VAL A 234 -7.64 -2.36 -10.17
C VAL A 234 -8.01 -3.83 -10.30
N VAL A 235 -7.08 -4.62 -10.83
CA VAL A 235 -7.24 -6.07 -10.90
C VAL A 235 -6.47 -6.68 -9.73
N PRO A 236 -7.16 -7.23 -8.71
CA PRO A 236 -6.48 -7.94 -7.63
C PRO A 236 -5.86 -9.23 -8.15
N GLU A 237 -4.86 -9.71 -7.44
CA GLU A 237 -4.29 -11.04 -7.68
C GLU A 237 -5.02 -12.08 -6.82
N HIS A 238 -4.97 -13.35 -7.18
CA HIS A 238 -5.62 -14.44 -6.47
C HIS A 238 -4.58 -15.43 -5.92
N GLU A 239 -4.92 -16.11 -4.83
CA GLU A 239 -4.03 -17.07 -4.17
C GLU A 239 -3.74 -18.33 -5.02
N ASP A 240 -4.56 -18.61 -6.01
CA ASP A 240 -4.41 -19.74 -6.93
C ASP A 240 -3.52 -19.40 -8.15
N ASP A 241 -2.94 -18.21 -8.23
CA ASP A 241 -1.96 -17.87 -9.26
C ASP A 241 -0.70 -18.76 -9.09
N PRO A 242 -0.43 -19.66 -10.04
CA PRO A 242 0.68 -20.61 -9.92
C PRO A 242 2.06 -19.93 -9.88
N ASN A 243 2.15 -18.66 -10.23
CA ASN A 243 3.40 -17.90 -10.19
C ASN A 243 3.65 -17.24 -8.82
N LEU A 244 2.63 -17.15 -7.97
CA LEU A 244 2.73 -16.50 -6.67
C LEU A 244 2.96 -17.50 -5.51
N GLY A 245 2.39 -18.70 -5.59
CA GLY A 245 2.37 -19.67 -4.51
C GLY A 245 1.15 -19.50 -3.59
N SER A 246 1.14 -20.16 -2.44
CA SER A 246 0.03 -20.10 -1.47
C SER A 246 0.40 -19.23 -0.27
N TYR A 247 -0.49 -18.32 0.13
CA TYR A 247 -0.30 -17.46 1.30
C TYR A 247 -0.44 -18.24 2.62
N ASN A 248 -1.22 -19.33 2.63
CA ASN A 248 -1.55 -20.14 3.82
C ASN A 248 -2.12 -19.28 4.98
N ALA A 249 -2.97 -18.31 4.67
CA ALA A 249 -3.51 -17.34 5.62
C ALA A 249 -4.19 -18.01 6.82
N ASP A 250 -4.98 -19.07 6.60
CA ASP A 250 -5.68 -19.79 7.67
C ASP A 250 -4.71 -20.39 8.69
N ILE A 251 -3.60 -20.98 8.22
CA ILE A 251 -2.58 -21.56 9.11
C ILE A 251 -1.93 -20.46 9.95
N ILE A 252 -1.58 -19.33 9.32
CA ILE A 252 -0.94 -18.21 10.01
C ILE A 252 -1.90 -17.61 11.04
N MET A 253 -3.17 -17.40 10.67
CA MET A 253 -4.19 -16.88 11.58
C MET A 253 -4.49 -17.86 12.72
N ASP A 254 -4.44 -19.17 12.49
CA ASP A 254 -4.57 -20.16 13.55
C ASP A 254 -3.40 -20.10 14.54
N MET A 255 -2.18 -19.88 14.07
CA MET A 255 -1.02 -19.64 14.93
C MET A 255 -1.14 -18.35 15.75
N MET A 256 -1.90 -17.37 15.27
CA MET A 256 -2.18 -16.13 16.00
C MET A 256 -3.26 -16.26 17.06
N LYS A 257 -3.99 -17.37 17.12
CA LYS A 257 -4.92 -17.69 18.20
C LYS A 257 -4.11 -18.13 19.40
N THR A 258 -4.00 -17.29 20.41
CA THR A 258 -3.17 -17.56 21.57
C THR A 258 -4.00 -17.78 22.82
N ASP A 259 -3.38 -18.46 23.79
CA ASP A 259 -3.94 -18.65 25.12
C ASP A 259 -3.80 -17.33 25.92
N MET A 260 -4.92 -16.64 26.10
CA MET A 260 -4.97 -15.37 26.84
C MET A 260 -4.52 -15.50 28.30
N ASP A 261 -4.59 -16.72 28.86
CA ASP A 261 -4.15 -16.97 30.25
C ASP A 261 -2.62 -16.87 30.40
N LYS A 262 -1.88 -16.94 29.29
CA LYS A 262 -0.41 -16.76 29.24
C LYS A 262 0.02 -15.35 28.84
N ALA A 263 -0.90 -14.43 28.75
CA ALA A 263 -0.62 -13.09 28.31
C ALA A 263 -0.14 -12.19 29.43
N VAL A 264 0.80 -11.31 29.10
CA VAL A 264 1.19 -10.19 29.93
C VAL A 264 0.94 -8.89 29.21
N LYS A 265 0.49 -7.86 29.92
CA LYS A 265 0.28 -6.53 29.37
C LYS A 265 1.47 -5.63 29.70
N ILE A 266 1.96 -4.92 28.72
CA ILE A 266 3.12 -4.05 28.84
C ILE A 266 2.86 -2.69 28.19
N ASN A 267 3.50 -1.65 28.73
CA ASN A 267 3.48 -0.32 28.12
C ASN A 267 4.41 -0.28 26.91
N THR A 268 3.88 0.10 25.74
CA THR A 268 4.59 0.11 24.45
C THR A 268 5.82 1.01 24.46
N SER A 269 5.72 2.21 25.07
CA SER A 269 6.84 3.15 25.14
C SER A 269 7.98 2.65 26.04
N SER A 270 7.65 1.92 27.10
CA SER A 270 8.64 1.35 28.04
C SER A 270 9.48 0.27 27.36
N ILE A 271 8.84 -0.65 26.62
CA ILE A 271 9.58 -1.70 25.92
C ILE A 271 10.39 -1.14 24.74
N LEU A 272 9.87 -0.15 23.99
CA LEU A 272 10.64 0.53 22.95
C LEU A 272 11.87 1.23 23.50
N LYS A 273 11.75 1.89 24.65
CA LYS A 273 12.90 2.51 25.32
C LYS A 273 13.96 1.47 25.67
N THR A 274 13.55 0.34 26.20
CA THR A 274 14.42 -0.80 26.55
C THR A 274 15.15 -1.35 25.33
N LEU A 275 14.43 -1.61 24.22
CA LEU A 275 15.03 -2.07 22.98
C LEU A 275 16.01 -1.06 22.40
N ASN A 276 15.71 0.24 22.47
CA ASN A 276 16.61 1.28 22.02
C ASN A 276 17.90 1.36 22.89
N GLN A 277 17.80 1.13 24.18
CA GLN A 277 18.96 1.07 25.07
C GLN A 277 19.87 -0.12 24.75
N SER A 278 19.27 -1.30 24.48
CA SER A 278 20.02 -2.47 24.01
C SER A 278 20.74 -2.20 22.70
N ASP A 279 20.11 -1.54 21.74
CA ASP A 279 20.73 -1.17 20.46
C ASP A 279 21.94 -0.24 20.59
N LEU A 280 21.93 0.68 21.57
CA LEU A 280 23.03 1.63 21.79
C LEU A 280 24.30 0.97 22.31
N LEU A 281 24.15 -0.13 23.03
CA LEU A 281 25.25 -0.83 23.69
C LEU A 281 25.80 -2.00 22.86
N SER A 282 25.14 -2.35 21.76
CA SER A 282 25.57 -3.42 20.88
C SER A 282 26.66 -2.97 19.92
N THR A 283 27.69 -3.81 19.79
CA THR A 283 28.77 -3.66 18.78
C THR A 283 28.52 -4.50 17.53
N GLU A 284 27.46 -5.32 17.53
CA GLU A 284 27.11 -6.19 16.41
C GLU A 284 26.32 -5.47 15.33
N ASP A 285 26.28 -6.08 14.12
CA ASP A 285 25.41 -5.63 13.05
C ASP A 285 23.95 -5.72 13.53
N LYS A 286 23.27 -4.59 13.54
CA LYS A 286 21.88 -4.45 14.01
C LYS A 286 20.89 -5.38 13.29
N SER A 287 21.21 -5.80 12.07
CA SER A 287 20.36 -6.68 11.27
C SER A 287 20.40 -8.15 11.71
N ALA A 288 21.49 -8.57 12.32
CA ALA A 288 21.73 -9.95 12.75
C ALA A 288 21.57 -10.15 14.28
N LYS A 289 21.41 -9.06 15.03
CA LYS A 289 21.36 -9.10 16.48
C LYS A 289 20.15 -9.90 16.97
N ALA A 290 20.41 -10.88 17.84
CA ALA A 290 19.39 -11.61 18.58
C ALA A 290 19.30 -11.07 20.01
N VAL A 291 18.10 -11.10 20.57
CA VAL A 291 17.82 -10.79 21.97
C VAL A 291 17.00 -11.93 22.59
N PHE A 292 17.19 -12.12 23.89
CA PHE A 292 16.32 -13.02 24.67
C PHE A 292 15.20 -12.19 25.30
N ILE A 293 13.98 -12.61 25.09
CA ILE A 293 12.80 -12.07 25.74
C ILE A 293 12.34 -13.08 26.78
N SER A 294 12.42 -12.73 28.01
CA SER A 294 11.91 -13.58 29.09
C SER A 294 10.88 -12.85 29.94
N VAL A 295 9.88 -13.58 30.36
CA VAL A 295 8.88 -13.12 31.36
C VAL A 295 8.98 -13.99 32.57
N GLU A 296 9.15 -13.38 33.74
CA GLU A 296 9.18 -14.08 35.02
C GLU A 296 8.66 -13.14 36.12
N SER A 297 7.74 -13.62 36.94
CA SER A 297 7.28 -12.92 38.16
C SER A 297 6.85 -11.46 37.91
N ASN A 298 6.08 -11.19 36.86
CA ASN A 298 5.62 -9.85 36.45
C ASN A 298 6.73 -8.88 35.95
N VAL A 299 7.84 -9.43 35.51
CA VAL A 299 8.93 -8.67 34.88
C VAL A 299 9.21 -9.26 33.51
N LEU A 300 9.18 -8.43 32.48
CA LEU A 300 9.72 -8.76 31.17
C LEU A 300 11.18 -8.27 31.12
N THR A 301 12.07 -9.18 30.78
CA THR A 301 13.49 -8.87 30.60
C THR A 301 13.83 -9.00 29.12
N VAL A 302 14.48 -7.98 28.59
CA VAL A 302 15.15 -8.01 27.29
C VAL A 302 16.64 -8.09 27.56
N SER A 303 17.27 -9.18 27.16
CA SER A 303 18.69 -9.40 27.40
C SER A 303 19.44 -9.75 26.14
N ASP A 304 20.69 -9.35 26.10
CA ASP A 304 21.70 -9.82 25.17
C ASP A 304 23.04 -10.04 25.94
N ASP A 305 24.11 -10.34 25.27
CA ASP A 305 25.41 -10.64 25.90
C ASP A 305 25.95 -9.49 26.76
N ASN A 306 25.46 -8.27 26.61
CA ASN A 306 25.98 -7.07 27.24
C ASN A 306 24.98 -6.33 28.13
N VAL A 307 23.68 -6.65 28.01
CA VAL A 307 22.61 -5.83 28.61
C VAL A 307 21.45 -6.68 29.10
N ASP A 308 21.02 -6.42 30.33
CA ASP A 308 19.75 -6.87 30.88
C ASP A 308 18.88 -5.65 31.18
N CYS A 309 17.84 -5.46 30.39
CA CYS A 309 16.87 -4.41 30.62
C CYS A 309 15.53 -4.99 31.07
N LYS A 310 14.98 -4.44 32.15
CA LYS A 310 13.78 -4.95 32.80
C LYS A 310 12.63 -3.95 32.68
N VAL A 311 11.44 -4.47 32.41
CA VAL A 311 10.18 -3.69 32.34
C VAL A 311 9.13 -4.42 33.14
N ASP A 312 8.43 -3.68 34.02
CA ASP A 312 7.32 -4.22 34.76
C ASP A 312 6.14 -4.53 33.84
N VAL A 313 5.50 -5.66 34.04
CA VAL A 313 4.33 -6.08 33.28
C VAL A 313 3.13 -6.33 34.19
N GLU A 314 1.94 -6.08 33.65
CA GLU A 314 0.67 -6.44 34.28
C GLU A 314 0.21 -7.79 33.72
N GLY A 315 -0.10 -8.75 34.57
CA GLY A 315 -0.59 -10.05 34.12
C GLY A 315 -0.75 -11.06 35.26
N SER A 316 -1.10 -12.28 34.91
CA SER A 316 -1.29 -13.33 35.89
C SER A 316 0.04 -13.77 36.53
N SER A 317 0.06 -13.90 37.85
CA SER A 317 1.19 -14.45 38.58
C SER A 317 1.43 -15.92 38.15
N GLY A 318 2.68 -16.24 37.80
CA GLY A 318 3.08 -17.62 37.47
C GLY A 318 3.37 -17.88 36.01
N ILE A 319 3.25 -16.86 35.14
CA ILE A 319 3.72 -16.97 33.75
C ILE A 319 5.25 -16.89 33.74
N SER A 320 5.88 -17.87 33.09
CA SER A 320 7.31 -17.86 32.85
C SER A 320 7.60 -18.43 31.47
N TYR A 321 8.31 -17.67 30.64
CA TYR A 321 8.82 -18.14 29.36
C TYR A 321 10.08 -17.39 28.96
N ASN A 322 10.86 -18.00 28.08
CA ASN A 322 12.06 -17.41 27.52
C ASN A 322 12.15 -17.79 26.04
N ILE A 323 12.42 -16.82 25.18
CA ILE A 323 12.57 -17.02 23.75
C ILE A 323 13.66 -16.13 23.16
N LYS A 324 14.42 -16.67 22.23
CA LYS A 324 15.40 -15.94 21.45
C LYS A 324 14.72 -15.35 20.21
N MET A 325 14.90 -14.07 19.96
CA MET A 325 14.26 -13.35 18.86
C MET A 325 15.23 -12.48 18.09
N LYS A 326 14.95 -12.22 16.82
CA LYS A 326 15.64 -11.18 16.05
C LYS A 326 15.21 -9.82 16.55
N ALA A 327 16.14 -9.05 17.11
CA ALA A 327 15.87 -7.76 17.76
C ALA A 327 15.15 -6.77 16.82
N SER A 328 15.58 -6.71 15.55
CA SER A 328 14.96 -5.83 14.55
C SER A 328 13.49 -6.14 14.31
N ASN A 329 13.10 -7.43 14.25
CA ASN A 329 11.72 -7.83 14.00
C ASN A 329 10.83 -7.51 15.20
N PHE A 330 11.29 -7.85 16.41
CA PHE A 330 10.55 -7.55 17.62
C PHE A 330 10.37 -6.03 17.81
N LYS A 331 11.43 -5.25 17.59
CA LYS A 331 11.38 -3.79 17.65
C LYS A 331 10.45 -3.20 16.58
N SER A 332 10.51 -3.72 15.35
CA SER A 332 9.61 -3.31 14.28
C SER A 332 8.16 -3.58 14.63
N ALA A 333 7.85 -4.77 15.16
CA ALA A 333 6.52 -5.11 15.62
C ALA A 333 6.00 -4.12 16.67
N ILE A 334 6.76 -3.89 17.74
CA ILE A 334 6.37 -2.96 18.82
C ILE A 334 6.23 -1.52 18.31
N SER A 335 7.09 -1.06 17.40
CA SER A 335 7.07 0.31 16.88
C SER A 335 5.84 0.62 16.04
N ASN A 336 5.18 -0.41 15.50
CA ASN A 336 3.99 -0.26 14.65
C ASN A 336 2.67 -0.56 15.38
N ILE A 337 2.73 -0.80 16.70
CA ILE A 337 1.52 -0.96 17.51
C ILE A 337 0.81 0.38 17.68
N ASP A 338 -0.51 0.38 17.48
CA ASP A 338 -1.41 1.53 17.51
C ASP A 338 -1.90 1.91 18.94
N SER A 339 -1.31 1.35 19.99
CA SER A 339 -1.78 1.46 21.36
C SER A 339 -0.65 1.80 22.34
N GLU A 340 -1.00 2.50 23.43
CA GLU A 340 -0.09 2.77 24.56
C GLU A 340 0.34 1.50 25.30
N SER A 341 -0.44 0.42 25.18
CA SER A 341 -0.14 -0.86 25.80
C SER A 341 -0.44 -2.02 24.85
N VAL A 342 0.31 -3.09 24.99
CA VAL A 342 0.22 -4.30 24.19
C VAL A 342 0.18 -5.53 25.08
N PHE A 343 -0.60 -6.52 24.69
CA PHE A 343 -0.55 -7.85 25.29
C PHE A 343 0.49 -8.69 24.53
N ILE A 344 1.29 -9.44 25.26
CA ILE A 344 2.31 -10.33 24.72
C ILE A 344 2.11 -11.72 25.29
N ALA A 345 2.08 -12.74 24.44
CA ALA A 345 2.05 -14.14 24.86
C ALA A 345 2.96 -15.02 23.99
N PRO A 346 3.46 -16.15 24.53
CA PRO A 346 4.21 -17.12 23.77
C PRO A 346 3.28 -17.89 22.82
N VAL A 347 3.79 -18.19 21.62
CA VAL A 347 3.20 -19.14 20.69
C VAL A 347 3.98 -20.44 20.82
N THR A 348 3.28 -21.53 21.08
CA THR A 348 3.88 -22.85 21.23
C THR A 348 3.60 -23.72 19.99
N ASN A 349 4.55 -24.57 19.66
CA ASN A 349 4.31 -25.66 18.73
C ASN A 349 3.37 -26.68 19.40
N GLY A 350 2.20 -26.92 18.81
CA GLY A 350 1.18 -27.80 19.37
C GLY A 350 1.60 -29.27 19.59
N GLU A 351 2.71 -29.69 18.97
CA GLU A 351 3.23 -31.07 19.10
C GLU A 351 4.32 -31.21 20.18
N THR A 352 5.14 -30.16 20.37
CA THR A 352 6.35 -30.23 21.22
C THR A 352 6.26 -29.34 22.46
N ASP A 353 5.23 -28.53 22.62
CA ASP A 353 5.11 -27.47 23.66
C ASP A 353 6.28 -26.45 23.62
N GLU A 354 7.13 -26.49 22.59
CA GLU A 354 8.23 -25.55 22.44
C GLU A 354 7.71 -24.17 22.03
N ILE A 355 8.29 -23.10 22.60
CA ILE A 355 7.93 -21.75 22.23
C ILE A 355 8.62 -21.38 20.91
N VAL A 356 7.81 -21.17 19.88
CA VAL A 356 8.28 -20.87 18.51
C VAL A 356 8.16 -19.41 18.12
N GLY A 357 7.48 -18.59 18.93
CA GLY A 357 7.29 -17.17 18.64
C GLY A 357 6.59 -16.44 19.78
N LEU A 358 6.39 -15.15 19.56
CA LEU A 358 5.55 -14.29 20.39
C LEU A 358 4.43 -13.70 19.55
N ILE A 359 3.24 -13.65 20.11
CA ILE A 359 2.16 -12.83 19.59
C ILE A 359 2.00 -11.58 20.45
N LEU A 360 1.87 -10.46 19.76
CA LEU A 360 1.58 -9.15 20.31
C LEU A 360 0.20 -8.73 19.80
N TRP A 361 -0.69 -8.27 20.67
CA TRP A 361 -2.00 -7.80 20.20
C TRP A 361 -2.54 -6.61 20.98
N THR A 362 -3.39 -5.90 20.29
CA THR A 362 -4.23 -4.82 20.81
C THR A 362 -5.69 -5.10 20.43
N ASP A 363 -6.58 -4.17 20.69
CA ASP A 363 -7.99 -4.29 20.26
C ASP A 363 -8.16 -4.28 18.73
N ASN A 364 -7.18 -3.74 18.00
CA ASN A 364 -7.28 -3.52 16.54
C ASN A 364 -6.45 -4.48 15.71
N MET A 365 -5.37 -5.03 16.26
CA MET A 365 -4.42 -5.83 15.49
C MET A 365 -3.68 -6.87 16.33
N SER A 366 -3.18 -7.87 15.64
CA SER A 366 -2.26 -8.87 16.19
C SER A 366 -1.00 -8.96 15.33
N ILE A 367 0.15 -9.14 15.96
CA ILE A 367 1.43 -9.33 15.28
C ILE A 367 2.09 -10.60 15.80
N LEU A 368 2.36 -11.53 14.90
CA LEU A 368 3.16 -12.73 15.19
C LEU A 368 4.62 -12.46 14.80
N VAL A 369 5.53 -12.70 15.73
CA VAL A 369 6.98 -12.64 15.49
C VAL A 369 7.57 -13.98 15.89
N ALA A 370 8.12 -14.70 14.93
CA ALA A 370 8.75 -15.99 15.21
C ALA A 370 10.09 -15.84 15.93
N GLY A 371 10.45 -16.86 16.70
CA GLY A 371 11.75 -16.97 17.34
C GLY A 371 12.89 -17.02 16.31
N ALA A 372 14.07 -16.56 16.70
CA ALA A 372 15.26 -16.79 15.92
C ALA A 372 15.68 -18.26 16.04
N ASP A 373 16.10 -18.86 14.93
CA ASP A 373 16.66 -20.23 14.95
C ASP A 373 17.74 -20.35 16.02
N GLN A 374 17.68 -21.44 16.80
CA GLN A 374 18.66 -21.76 17.84
C GLN A 374 19.96 -22.25 17.27
#